data_885cb2a9022876cc2940746b3a33df92
#
_entry.id   885cb2a9022876cc2940746b3a33df92
#
_cell.length_a   1.000
_cell.length_b   1.000
_cell.length_c   1.000
_cell.angle_alpha   90.00
_cell.angle_beta   90.00
_cell.angle_gamma   90.00
#
_symmetry.space_group_name_H-M   'P 1'
#
loop_
_entity.id
_entity.type
_entity.pdbx_description
1 polymer ?
#
loop_
_entity_poly.entity_id
_entity_poly.type
_entity_poly.pdbx_seq_one_letter_code
_entity_poly.pdbx_strand_id
1 'polypeptide(L)'
;MNSTEIKCFQNSEIFSSNLYVLSSNNWNILIDPWFYDSEIVAYLKKIWGIEWILLTHWHGDHIREVDTYTKIFQNAKIFIHKDDEELLHDTYLNCSLLVWDKEIIIQSEVQLIWEGEYTLNWLTFNLIHTPWHTDWCSMYYLKEEWILFSWDMILMDSIWTLSTPTWDIKKMQDSISKIKEFWFPLDTKVYPWHWEVMTYWDILKINPYLW
;
A
#
# COMPACT_ATOMS: atom_id res chain seq x y z
N MET A 1 -20.45 -2.44 -16.43
CA MET A 1 -19.55 -2.43 -15.28
C MET A 1 -18.15 -2.22 -15.83
N ASN A 2 -17.44 -1.20 -15.41
CA ASN A 2 -16.05 -1.02 -15.77
C ASN A 2 -15.27 -2.11 -15.05
N SER A 3 -14.56 -2.98 -15.77
CA SER A 3 -13.74 -4.01 -15.14
C SER A 3 -12.47 -3.35 -14.61
N THR A 4 -12.25 -3.44 -13.31
CA THR A 4 -10.97 -3.09 -12.69
C THR A 4 -9.97 -4.21 -13.00
N GLU A 5 -8.83 -3.85 -13.60
CA GLU A 5 -7.71 -4.76 -13.81
C GLU A 5 -6.62 -4.43 -12.78
N ILE A 6 -6.04 -5.47 -12.18
CA ILE A 6 -4.89 -5.33 -11.28
C ILE A 6 -3.71 -6.05 -11.90
N LYS A 7 -2.62 -5.34 -12.06
CA LYS A 7 -1.34 -5.90 -12.48
C LYS A 7 -0.34 -5.81 -11.34
N CYS A 8 0.24 -6.95 -10.99
CA CYS A 8 1.32 -7.06 -10.03
C CYS A 8 2.66 -7.09 -10.77
N PHE A 9 3.60 -6.29 -10.28
CA PHE A 9 5.00 -6.34 -10.65
C PHE A 9 5.80 -6.72 -9.42
N GLN A 10 6.81 -7.55 -9.60
CA GLN A 10 7.64 -8.05 -8.50
C GLN A 10 9.11 -7.74 -8.74
N ASN A 11 9.81 -7.43 -7.68
CA ASN A 11 11.26 -7.30 -7.68
C ASN A 11 11.83 -8.12 -6.52
N SER A 12 12.88 -8.88 -6.81
CA SER A 12 13.55 -9.75 -5.83
C SER A 12 14.63 -9.05 -5.02
N GLU A 13 14.83 -7.75 -5.20
CA GLU A 13 15.91 -6.99 -4.55
C GLU A 13 15.77 -7.00 -3.02
N ILE A 14 14.54 -6.87 -2.52
CA ILE A 14 14.23 -6.94 -1.10
C ILE A 14 13.01 -7.81 -0.91
N PHE A 15 13.18 -8.96 -0.30
CA PHE A 15 12.11 -9.89 0.12
C PHE A 15 11.05 -10.21 -0.94
N SER A 16 11.35 -10.03 -2.24
CA SER A 16 10.39 -10.25 -3.34
C SER A 16 9.08 -9.49 -3.15
N SER A 17 9.19 -8.17 -2.98
CA SER A 17 8.04 -7.30 -2.74
C SER A 17 7.24 -6.99 -4.00
N ASN A 18 5.97 -6.75 -3.82
CA ASN A 18 5.01 -6.45 -4.88
C ASN A 18 4.87 -4.94 -5.12
N LEU A 19 4.54 -4.56 -6.33
CA LEU A 19 4.06 -3.25 -6.72
C LEU A 19 2.79 -3.46 -7.54
N TYR A 20 1.74 -2.74 -7.21
CA TYR A 20 0.46 -2.93 -7.89
C TYR A 20 0.07 -1.72 -8.71
N VAL A 21 -0.42 -2.01 -9.93
CA VAL A 21 -1.12 -1.05 -10.77
C VAL A 21 -2.57 -1.48 -10.88
N LEU A 22 -3.47 -0.61 -10.45
CA LEU A 22 -4.89 -0.77 -10.70
C LEU A 22 -5.27 0.10 -11.90
N SER A 23 -5.99 -0.47 -12.83
CA SER A 23 -6.45 0.25 -14.01
C SER A 23 -7.91 -0.01 -14.31
N SER A 24 -8.57 1.01 -14.84
CA SER A 24 -9.89 0.91 -15.46
C SER A 24 -9.93 1.82 -16.69
N ASN A 25 -11.08 1.88 -17.36
CA ASN A 25 -11.24 2.76 -18.52
C ASN A 25 -11.07 4.26 -18.21
N ASN A 26 -11.17 4.66 -16.94
CA ASN A 26 -11.27 6.06 -16.53
C ASN A 26 -10.20 6.51 -15.54
N TRP A 27 -9.42 5.59 -14.99
CA TRP A 27 -8.42 5.92 -13.97
C TRP A 27 -7.38 4.80 -13.83
N ASN A 28 -6.19 5.19 -13.42
CA ASN A 28 -5.10 4.28 -13.11
C ASN A 28 -4.43 4.72 -11.82
N ILE A 29 -4.17 3.76 -10.95
CA ILE A 29 -3.57 3.97 -9.64
C ILE A 29 -2.30 3.14 -9.54
N LEU A 30 -1.26 3.75 -9.03
CA LEU A 30 -0.04 3.07 -8.63
C LEU A 30 -0.01 3.01 -7.10
N ILE A 31 0.29 1.85 -6.55
CA ILE A 31 0.34 1.68 -5.09
C ILE A 31 1.75 1.34 -4.68
N ASP A 32 2.27 2.08 -3.70
CA ASP A 32 3.60 1.99 -3.09
C ASP A 32 4.72 1.76 -4.12
N PRO A 33 5.07 2.78 -4.90
CA PRO A 33 6.08 2.67 -5.95
C PRO A 33 7.50 2.62 -5.34
N TRP A 34 7.93 1.43 -4.91
CA TRP A 34 9.19 1.23 -4.23
C TRP A 34 10.37 0.92 -5.16
N PHE A 35 10.12 0.47 -6.39
CA PHE A 35 11.16 0.24 -7.39
C PHE A 35 10.79 0.80 -8.75
N TYR A 36 11.81 1.14 -9.50
CA TYR A 36 11.68 1.58 -10.88
C TYR A 36 11.97 0.44 -11.84
N ASP A 37 11.10 0.30 -12.85
CA ASP A 37 11.32 -0.58 -13.99
C ASP A 37 10.78 0.08 -15.26
N SER A 38 11.56 0.01 -16.33
CA SER A 38 11.18 0.52 -17.64
C SER A 38 9.94 -0.18 -18.22
N GLU A 39 9.73 -1.46 -17.89
CA GLU A 39 8.54 -2.21 -18.28
C GLU A 39 7.28 -1.67 -17.59
N ILE A 40 7.38 -1.30 -16.31
CA ILE A 40 6.28 -0.66 -15.59
C ILE A 40 5.94 0.67 -16.24
N VAL A 41 6.94 1.50 -16.53
CA VAL A 41 6.73 2.79 -17.20
C VAL A 41 6.12 2.60 -18.59
N ALA A 42 6.59 1.62 -19.36
CA ALA A 42 6.02 1.31 -20.68
C ALA A 42 4.56 0.86 -20.58
N TYR A 43 4.25 0.00 -19.58
CA TYR A 43 2.88 -0.41 -19.31
C TYR A 43 1.99 0.77 -18.92
N LEU A 44 2.43 1.60 -17.97
CA LEU A 44 1.69 2.78 -17.53
C LEU A 44 1.43 3.75 -18.68
N LYS A 45 2.42 4.00 -19.56
CA LYS A 45 2.22 4.84 -20.75
C LYS A 45 1.21 4.23 -21.72
N LYS A 46 1.16 2.91 -21.85
CA LYS A 46 0.19 2.21 -22.69
C LYS A 46 -1.25 2.38 -22.21
N ILE A 47 -1.45 2.48 -20.90
CA ILE A 47 -2.76 2.68 -20.25
C ILE A 47 -3.05 4.15 -19.94
N TRP A 48 -2.38 5.11 -20.60
CA TRP A 48 -2.57 6.56 -20.50
C TRP A 48 -2.01 7.23 -19.23
N GLY A 49 -1.11 6.57 -18.52
CA GLY A 49 -0.45 7.11 -17.33
C GLY A 49 -1.10 6.70 -16.03
N ILE A 50 -0.83 7.45 -14.99
CA ILE A 50 -1.41 7.31 -13.66
C ILE A 50 -2.00 8.64 -13.19
N GLU A 51 -3.16 8.60 -12.56
CA GLU A 51 -3.79 9.75 -11.92
C GLU A 51 -3.46 9.84 -10.45
N TRP A 52 -3.29 8.69 -9.80
CA TRP A 52 -3.06 8.63 -8.36
C TRP A 52 -1.96 7.67 -7.97
N ILE A 53 -1.22 8.05 -6.94
CA ILE A 53 -0.32 7.20 -6.18
C ILE A 53 -0.90 7.10 -4.77
N LEU A 54 -1.21 5.90 -4.32
CA LEU A 54 -1.64 5.64 -2.95
C LEU A 54 -0.47 5.07 -2.16
N LEU A 55 -0.14 5.68 -1.03
CA LEU A 55 0.89 5.20 -0.12
C LEU A 55 0.25 4.62 1.14
N THR A 56 0.64 3.41 1.47
CA THR A 56 0.11 2.72 2.65
C THR A 56 0.79 3.16 3.93
N HIS A 57 2.07 3.46 3.84
CA HIS A 57 2.88 4.03 4.90
C HIS A 57 4.22 4.57 4.35
N TRP A 58 5.02 5.14 5.19
CA TRP A 58 6.19 5.96 4.89
C TRP A 58 7.54 5.23 4.85
N HIS A 59 7.61 3.91 5.02
CA HIS A 59 8.89 3.21 4.94
C HIS A 59 9.53 3.31 3.55
N GLY A 60 10.86 3.36 3.52
CA GLY A 60 11.63 3.55 2.30
C GLY A 60 11.36 2.52 1.22
N ASP A 61 11.04 1.27 1.59
CA ASP A 61 10.66 0.19 0.68
C ASP A 61 9.25 0.32 0.10
N HIS A 62 8.49 1.34 0.46
CA HIS A 62 7.20 1.68 -0.13
C HIS A 62 7.25 2.98 -0.94
N ILE A 63 8.12 3.91 -0.54
CA ILE A 63 8.11 5.27 -1.10
C ILE A 63 9.29 5.58 -2.02
N ARG A 64 10.30 4.71 -2.15
CA ARG A 64 11.61 4.98 -2.77
C ARG A 64 11.54 5.63 -4.15
N GLU A 65 10.59 5.26 -4.98
CA GLU A 65 10.51 5.74 -6.35
C GLU A 65 9.31 6.67 -6.61
N VAL A 66 8.64 7.15 -5.57
CA VAL A 66 7.51 8.10 -5.69
C VAL A 66 7.91 9.30 -6.55
N ASP A 67 9.02 9.96 -6.23
CA ASP A 67 9.50 11.12 -6.98
C ASP A 67 9.92 10.79 -8.42
N THR A 68 10.35 9.56 -8.68
CA THR A 68 10.66 9.10 -10.04
C THR A 68 9.40 8.99 -10.88
N TYR A 69 8.36 8.33 -10.35
CA TYR A 69 7.10 8.18 -11.06
C TYR A 69 6.36 9.50 -11.25
N THR A 70 6.37 10.41 -10.27
CA THR A 70 5.76 11.74 -10.40
C THR A 70 6.49 12.65 -11.40
N LYS A 71 7.80 12.53 -11.54
CA LYS A 71 8.54 13.23 -12.60
C LYS A 71 8.15 12.75 -14.00
N ILE A 72 7.85 11.46 -14.14
CA ILE A 72 7.41 10.87 -15.43
C ILE A 72 5.93 11.19 -15.69
N PHE A 73 5.09 11.10 -14.68
CA PHE A 73 3.64 11.31 -14.73
C PHE A 73 3.25 12.53 -13.89
N GLN A 74 3.55 13.72 -14.41
CA GLN A 74 3.49 14.99 -13.67
C GLN A 74 2.09 15.38 -13.15
N ASN A 75 1.04 14.75 -13.65
CA ASN A 75 -0.33 15.00 -13.17
C ASN A 75 -0.76 14.03 -12.06
N ALA A 76 0.07 13.05 -11.73
CA ALA A 76 -0.23 12.09 -10.67
C ALA A 76 -0.28 12.79 -9.31
N LYS A 77 -1.33 12.53 -8.55
CA LYS A 77 -1.48 13.02 -7.18
C LYS A 77 -1.13 11.92 -6.20
N ILE A 78 -0.37 12.25 -5.17
CA ILE A 78 0.03 11.32 -4.12
C ILE A 78 -0.91 11.47 -2.94
N PHE A 79 -1.37 10.35 -2.39
CA PHE A 79 -2.18 10.30 -1.18
C PHE A 79 -1.49 9.47 -0.11
N ILE A 80 -1.46 9.99 1.10
CA ILE A 80 -0.93 9.31 2.28
C ILE A 80 -1.77 9.67 3.51
N HIS A 81 -1.75 8.82 4.54
CA HIS A 81 -2.36 9.17 5.81
C HIS A 81 -1.70 10.43 6.40
N LYS A 82 -2.51 11.34 6.93
CA LYS A 82 -2.05 12.67 7.37
C LYS A 82 -0.89 12.65 8.37
N ASP A 83 -0.89 11.65 9.23
CA ASP A 83 0.10 11.56 10.29
C ASP A 83 1.45 10.99 9.80
N ASP A 84 1.51 10.53 8.53
CA ASP A 84 2.74 10.06 7.86
C ASP A 84 3.51 11.20 7.16
N GLU A 85 2.93 12.38 6.99
CA GLU A 85 3.53 13.46 6.19
C GLU A 85 4.93 13.83 6.66
N GLU A 86 5.10 14.11 7.97
CA GLU A 86 6.39 14.52 8.52
C GLU A 86 7.46 13.43 8.37
N LEU A 87 7.04 12.18 8.33
CA LEU A 87 7.91 11.01 8.30
C LEU A 87 8.47 10.70 6.91
N LEU A 88 7.86 11.23 5.85
CA LEU A 88 8.40 11.18 4.49
C LEU A 88 9.75 11.87 4.35
N HIS A 89 10.10 12.71 5.30
CA HIS A 89 11.33 13.50 5.33
C HIS A 89 12.33 13.04 6.40
N ASP A 90 11.99 12.04 7.21
CA ASP A 90 12.87 11.50 8.25
C ASP A 90 13.47 10.15 7.83
N THR A 91 14.73 10.19 7.41
CA THR A 91 15.45 9.04 6.85
C THR A 91 15.80 7.94 7.85
N TYR A 92 15.77 8.23 9.14
CA TYR A 92 15.91 7.24 10.20
C TYR A 92 14.57 6.53 10.45
N LEU A 93 13.52 7.32 10.63
CA LEU A 93 12.19 6.77 10.89
C LEU A 93 11.68 5.97 9.67
N ASN A 94 11.87 6.46 8.45
CA ASN A 94 11.47 5.73 7.24
C ASN A 94 12.37 4.53 6.89
N CYS A 95 13.30 4.18 7.77
CA CYS A 95 14.19 3.05 7.65
C CYS A 95 15.11 3.05 6.41
N SER A 96 15.15 4.12 5.63
CA SER A 96 15.94 4.14 4.38
C SER A 96 17.43 4.01 4.63
N LEU A 97 17.96 4.67 5.64
CA LEU A 97 19.37 4.53 6.05
C LEU A 97 19.68 3.15 6.64
N LEU A 98 18.70 2.51 7.30
CA LEU A 98 18.90 1.20 7.91
C LEU A 98 18.94 0.05 6.88
N VAL A 99 18.15 0.17 5.79
CA VAL A 99 17.99 -0.89 4.80
C VAL A 99 18.93 -0.70 3.61
N TRP A 100 19.10 0.53 3.12
CA TRP A 100 19.85 0.78 1.87
C TRP A 100 21.11 1.64 2.03
N ASP A 101 21.41 2.12 3.23
CA ASP A 101 22.48 3.10 3.46
C ASP A 101 22.37 4.32 2.53
N LYS A 102 21.11 4.71 2.23
CA LYS A 102 20.76 5.80 1.32
C LYS A 102 19.59 6.58 1.88
N GLU A 103 19.70 7.90 1.87
CA GLU A 103 18.60 8.79 2.24
C GLU A 103 17.49 8.78 1.19
N ILE A 104 16.26 8.50 1.62
CA ILE A 104 15.05 8.62 0.82
C ILE A 104 14.20 9.72 1.44
N ILE A 105 14.07 10.82 0.72
CA ILE A 105 13.28 11.99 1.12
C ILE A 105 12.37 12.34 -0.05
N ILE A 106 11.07 12.34 0.17
CA ILE A 106 10.08 12.68 -0.84
C ILE A 106 10.01 14.19 -1.02
N GLN A 107 10.15 14.66 -2.25
CA GLN A 107 10.09 16.06 -2.64
C GLN A 107 8.76 16.45 -3.28
N SER A 108 8.02 15.47 -3.75
CA SER A 108 6.72 15.67 -4.38
C SER A 108 5.66 16.07 -3.36
N GLU A 109 4.74 16.95 -3.75
CA GLU A 109 3.61 17.36 -2.93
C GLU A 109 2.66 16.17 -2.68
N VAL A 110 2.26 15.96 -1.44
CA VAL A 110 1.34 14.89 -1.04
C VAL A 110 0.00 15.46 -0.60
N GLN A 111 -1.06 14.70 -0.82
CA GLN A 111 -2.40 15.00 -0.31
C GLN A 111 -2.69 14.13 0.90
N LEU A 112 -3.07 14.78 1.99
CA LEU A 112 -3.30 14.11 3.27
C LEU A 112 -4.72 13.59 3.34
N ILE A 113 -4.86 12.32 3.72
CA ILE A 113 -6.14 11.66 3.94
C ILE A 113 -6.20 11.02 5.33
N TRP A 114 -7.40 10.76 5.79
CA TRP A 114 -7.67 10.16 7.11
C TRP A 114 -8.34 8.80 6.93
N GLU A 115 -8.51 8.08 8.00
CA GLU A 115 -9.41 6.94 7.99
C GLU A 115 -10.82 7.34 7.55
N GLY A 116 -11.37 6.60 6.59
CA GLY A 116 -12.70 6.86 6.04
C GLY A 116 -12.88 6.41 4.60
N GLU A 117 -14.04 6.74 4.06
CA GLU A 117 -14.38 6.45 2.68
C GLU A 117 -14.05 7.62 1.76
N TYR A 118 -13.42 7.30 0.63
CA TYR A 118 -13.01 8.27 -0.40
C TYR A 118 -13.53 7.85 -1.75
N THR A 119 -13.97 8.83 -2.52
CA THR A 119 -14.32 8.64 -3.93
C THR A 119 -13.42 9.51 -4.79
N LEU A 120 -12.57 8.87 -5.58
CA LEU A 120 -11.73 9.50 -6.58
C LEU A 120 -12.30 9.19 -7.97
N ASN A 121 -12.93 10.18 -8.59
CA ASN A 121 -13.75 10.02 -9.79
C ASN A 121 -14.85 8.96 -9.58
N TRP A 122 -14.67 7.75 -10.10
CA TRP A 122 -15.63 6.64 -10.01
C TRP A 122 -15.16 5.48 -9.14
N LEU A 123 -13.99 5.61 -8.53
CA LEU A 123 -13.44 4.63 -7.60
C LEU A 123 -13.76 5.04 -6.17
N THR A 124 -14.45 4.18 -5.45
CA THR A 124 -14.66 4.34 -4.01
C THR A 124 -13.81 3.33 -3.24
N PHE A 125 -13.03 3.82 -2.29
CA PHE A 125 -12.25 2.99 -1.40
C PHE A 125 -12.35 3.46 0.06
N ASN A 126 -12.17 2.54 0.98
CA ASN A 126 -12.01 2.84 2.40
C ASN A 126 -10.52 2.80 2.75
N LEU A 127 -10.01 3.87 3.34
CA LEU A 127 -8.75 3.84 4.05
C LEU A 127 -9.03 3.34 5.46
N ILE A 128 -8.43 2.21 5.81
CA ILE A 128 -8.55 1.57 7.12
C ILE A 128 -7.21 1.75 7.82
N HIS A 129 -7.19 2.61 8.83
CA HIS A 129 -5.98 2.86 9.63
C HIS A 129 -5.71 1.66 10.55
N THR A 130 -4.55 1.05 10.41
CA THR A 130 -4.12 -0.15 11.13
C THR A 130 -2.70 0.04 11.69
N PRO A 131 -2.55 0.93 12.71
CA PRO A 131 -1.24 1.26 13.26
C PRO A 131 -0.62 0.06 13.98
N TRP A 132 0.67 -0.20 13.71
CA TRP A 132 1.50 -1.12 14.50
C TRP A 132 2.93 -1.28 13.99
N HIS A 133 3.12 -1.62 12.71
CA HIS A 133 4.40 -1.73 12.01
C HIS A 133 5.01 -0.33 11.83
N THR A 134 4.18 0.62 11.47
CA THR A 134 4.35 2.04 11.74
C THR A 134 3.14 2.54 12.51
N ASP A 135 3.27 3.70 13.14
CA ASP A 135 2.16 4.33 13.87
C ASP A 135 0.96 4.66 12.98
N TRP A 136 1.14 4.59 11.66
CA TRP A 136 0.20 5.15 10.68
C TRP A 136 -0.12 4.21 9.50
N CYS A 137 0.32 2.95 9.54
CA CYS A 137 -0.01 1.96 8.51
C CYS A 137 -1.49 1.97 8.17
N SER A 138 -1.79 1.91 6.88
CA SER A 138 -3.15 1.93 6.37
C SER A 138 -3.36 0.84 5.33
N MET A 139 -4.55 0.24 5.32
CA MET A 139 -5.02 -0.64 4.26
C MET A 139 -6.00 0.12 3.36
N TYR A 140 -6.06 -0.25 2.08
CA TYR A 140 -7.05 0.28 1.14
C TYR A 140 -8.03 -0.82 0.74
N TYR A 141 -9.31 -0.62 1.05
CA TYR A 141 -10.37 -1.57 0.73
C TYR A 141 -11.31 -1.01 -0.34
N LEU A 142 -11.31 -1.61 -1.51
CA LEU A 142 -12.23 -1.35 -2.61
C LEU A 142 -13.45 -2.26 -2.44
N LYS A 143 -14.48 -1.73 -1.78
CA LYS A 143 -15.64 -2.50 -1.35
C LYS A 143 -16.44 -3.09 -2.51
N GLU A 144 -16.64 -2.33 -3.56
CA GLU A 144 -17.46 -2.76 -4.71
C GLU A 144 -16.77 -3.86 -5.54
N GLU A 145 -15.43 -3.89 -5.51
CA GLU A 145 -14.59 -4.87 -6.21
C GLU A 145 -14.19 -6.06 -5.33
N TRP A 146 -14.41 -5.98 -4.02
CA TRP A 146 -13.93 -6.94 -3.02
C TRP A 146 -12.41 -7.13 -3.08
N ILE A 147 -11.69 -6.01 -3.09
CA ILE A 147 -10.24 -5.95 -3.15
C ILE A 147 -9.71 -5.26 -1.90
N LEU A 148 -8.76 -5.89 -1.23
CA LEU A 148 -8.06 -5.36 -0.07
C LEU A 148 -6.56 -5.32 -0.32
N PHE A 149 -5.97 -4.15 -0.32
CA PHE A 149 -4.52 -3.99 -0.24
C PHE A 149 -4.13 -3.95 1.22
N SER A 150 -3.55 -5.06 1.71
CA SER A 150 -3.30 -5.28 3.14
C SER A 150 -1.87 -5.00 3.56
N TRP A 151 -0.96 -4.93 2.59
CA TRP A 151 0.46 -4.66 2.78
C TRP A 151 1.08 -5.51 3.90
N ASP A 152 1.82 -4.88 4.82
CA ASP A 152 2.49 -5.55 5.92
C ASP A 152 1.55 -5.96 7.05
N MET A 153 0.29 -5.49 7.03
CA MET A 153 -0.67 -5.80 8.09
C MET A 153 -1.20 -7.23 8.01
N ILE A 154 -1.56 -7.70 6.82
CA ILE A 154 -2.04 -9.08 6.63
C ILE A 154 -1.15 -9.73 5.58
N LEU A 155 -0.32 -10.63 6.03
CA LEU A 155 0.44 -11.54 5.19
C LEU A 155 -0.28 -12.88 5.11
N MET A 156 0.17 -13.79 4.26
CA MET A 156 -0.49 -15.08 4.04
C MET A 156 -0.74 -15.85 5.34
N ASP A 157 0.30 -16.12 6.12
CA ASP A 157 0.28 -16.96 7.33
C ASP A 157 0.75 -16.23 8.58
N SER A 158 0.96 -14.91 8.48
CA SER A 158 1.51 -14.10 9.55
C SER A 158 1.09 -12.64 9.44
N ILE A 159 1.61 -11.85 10.33
CA ILE A 159 1.70 -10.39 10.26
C ILE A 159 3.19 -10.03 10.31
N TRP A 160 3.56 -8.89 9.76
CA TRP A 160 4.96 -8.47 9.79
C TRP A 160 5.41 -8.25 11.24
N THR A 161 6.58 -8.79 11.63
CA THR A 161 7.02 -8.80 13.04
C THR A 161 8.38 -8.14 13.28
N LEU A 162 8.97 -7.49 12.29
CA LEU A 162 10.23 -6.76 12.49
C LEU A 162 10.00 -5.49 13.32
N SER A 163 10.83 -5.30 14.34
CA SER A 163 10.82 -4.09 15.15
C SER A 163 11.35 -2.90 14.34
N THR A 164 10.44 -2.07 13.88
CA THR A 164 10.73 -0.76 13.30
C THR A 164 10.76 0.31 14.40
N PRO A 165 11.30 1.51 14.14
CA PRO A 165 11.40 2.56 15.16
C PRO A 165 10.08 2.92 15.88
N THR A 166 8.95 2.74 15.22
CA THR A 166 7.62 3.08 15.76
C THR A 166 6.75 1.87 16.07
N TRP A 167 7.34 0.66 16.04
CA TRP A 167 6.61 -0.58 16.30
C TRP A 167 5.98 -0.64 17.70
N ASP A 168 4.70 -1.02 17.78
CA ASP A 168 3.95 -1.11 19.03
C ASP A 168 3.01 -2.32 19.04
N ILE A 169 3.27 -3.26 19.98
CA ILE A 169 2.50 -4.50 20.12
C ILE A 169 1.03 -4.26 20.51
N LYS A 170 0.74 -3.23 21.27
CA LYS A 170 -0.62 -2.91 21.69
C LYS A 170 -1.42 -2.38 20.51
N LYS A 171 -0.83 -1.48 19.73
CA LYS A 171 -1.43 -0.99 18.47
C LYS A 171 -1.69 -2.13 17.51
N MET A 172 -0.76 -3.09 17.43
CA MET A 172 -0.96 -4.31 16.64
C MET A 172 -2.21 -5.09 17.07
N GLN A 173 -2.38 -5.34 18.37
CA GLN A 173 -3.55 -6.07 18.89
C GLN A 173 -4.86 -5.32 18.61
N ASP A 174 -4.86 -4.01 18.78
CA ASP A 174 -6.02 -3.16 18.48
C ASP A 174 -6.35 -3.19 16.98
N SER A 175 -5.34 -3.14 16.11
CA SER A 175 -5.51 -3.22 14.66
C SER A 175 -6.02 -4.60 14.19
N ILE A 176 -5.53 -5.69 14.78
CA ILE A 176 -6.03 -7.05 14.50
C ILE A 176 -7.51 -7.15 14.91
N SER A 177 -7.85 -6.63 16.10
CA SER A 177 -9.23 -6.62 16.57
C SER A 177 -10.15 -5.85 15.62
N LYS A 178 -9.70 -4.68 15.17
CA LYS A 178 -10.40 -3.86 14.17
C LYS A 178 -10.62 -4.58 12.84
N ILE A 179 -9.61 -5.30 12.35
CA ILE A 179 -9.71 -6.09 11.12
C ILE A 179 -10.77 -7.18 11.25
N LYS A 180 -10.80 -7.89 12.39
CA LYS A 180 -11.81 -8.92 12.68
C LYS A 180 -13.23 -8.35 12.73
N GLU A 181 -13.39 -7.13 13.22
CA GLU A 181 -14.68 -6.44 13.30
C GLU A 181 -15.13 -5.85 11.96
N PHE A 182 -14.21 -5.57 11.03
CA PHE A 182 -14.51 -4.90 9.77
C PHE A 182 -15.37 -5.73 8.79
N TRP A 183 -15.44 -7.05 8.98
CA TRP A 183 -16.30 -7.95 8.21
C TRP A 183 -16.10 -7.92 6.68
N PHE A 184 -14.91 -8.29 6.22
CA PHE A 184 -14.66 -8.48 4.79
C PHE A 184 -15.44 -9.70 4.26
N PRO A 185 -16.08 -9.61 3.07
CA PRO A 185 -16.58 -10.80 2.39
C PRO A 185 -15.48 -11.85 2.24
N LEU A 186 -15.82 -13.13 2.40
CA LEU A 186 -14.83 -14.22 2.37
C LEU A 186 -14.09 -14.30 1.02
N ASP A 187 -14.76 -13.93 -0.08
CA ASP A 187 -14.18 -13.91 -1.43
C ASP A 187 -13.33 -12.64 -1.72
N THR A 188 -13.20 -11.72 -0.73
CA THR A 188 -12.33 -10.54 -0.88
C THR A 188 -10.92 -10.98 -1.23
N LYS A 189 -10.40 -10.48 -2.33
CA LYS A 189 -9.00 -10.72 -2.73
C LYS A 189 -8.09 -9.80 -1.96
N VAL A 190 -7.14 -10.39 -1.25
CA VAL A 190 -6.15 -9.70 -0.43
C VAL A 190 -4.84 -9.64 -1.20
N TYR A 191 -4.33 -8.42 -1.39
CA TYR A 191 -3.10 -8.08 -2.09
C TYR A 191 -2.04 -7.64 -1.06
N PRO A 192 -1.19 -8.56 -0.61
CA PRO A 192 -0.16 -8.26 0.38
C PRO A 192 1.08 -7.62 -0.28
N TRP A 193 1.96 -7.01 0.55
CA TRP A 193 3.27 -6.55 0.09
C TRP A 193 4.18 -7.70 -0.34
N HIS A 194 4.14 -8.80 0.36
CA HIS A 194 4.89 -10.02 0.07
C HIS A 194 3.94 -11.18 -0.24
N TRP A 195 4.43 -12.15 -1.04
CA TRP A 195 3.73 -13.37 -1.45
C TRP A 195 2.58 -13.14 -2.45
N GLU A 196 1.81 -14.19 -2.62
CA GLU A 196 0.75 -14.27 -3.62
C GLU A 196 -0.57 -13.68 -3.09
N VAL A 197 -1.41 -13.28 -4.04
CA VAL A 197 -2.78 -12.84 -3.76
C VAL A 197 -3.62 -14.04 -3.36
N MET A 198 -4.35 -13.91 -2.25
CA MET A 198 -5.24 -14.93 -1.72
C MET A 198 -6.64 -14.39 -1.46
N THR A 199 -7.62 -15.27 -1.28
CA THR A 199 -8.92 -14.84 -0.72
C THR A 199 -8.79 -14.63 0.78
N TYR A 200 -9.62 -13.74 1.34
CA TYR A 200 -9.67 -13.53 2.78
C TYR A 200 -10.05 -14.85 3.51
N TRP A 201 -10.89 -15.67 2.88
CA TRP A 201 -11.22 -17.02 3.37
C TRP A 201 -9.99 -17.92 3.51
N ASP A 202 -9.12 -17.95 2.51
CA ASP A 202 -7.92 -18.79 2.55
C ASP A 202 -6.91 -18.29 3.58
N ILE A 203 -6.78 -16.97 3.72
CA ILE A 203 -5.96 -16.36 4.77
C ILE A 203 -6.49 -16.73 6.16
N LEU A 204 -7.78 -16.64 6.40
CA LEU A 204 -8.39 -17.04 7.67
C LEU A 204 -8.09 -18.50 8.06
N LYS A 205 -7.89 -19.41 7.12
CA LYS A 205 -7.54 -20.82 7.43
C LYS A 205 -6.12 -21.01 7.95
N ILE A 206 -5.19 -20.14 7.57
CA ILE A 206 -3.77 -20.34 7.79
C ILE A 206 -3.12 -19.27 8.66
N ASN A 207 -3.66 -18.05 8.71
CA ASN A 207 -3.13 -16.95 9.50
C ASN A 207 -3.62 -17.01 10.95
N PRO A 208 -2.75 -17.34 11.93
CA PRO A 208 -3.17 -17.58 13.32
C PRO A 208 -3.59 -16.28 14.05
N TYR A 209 -3.28 -15.11 13.51
CA TYR A 209 -3.62 -13.83 14.13
C TYR A 209 -5.03 -13.36 13.83
N LEU A 210 -5.67 -13.90 12.80
CA LEU A 210 -7.00 -13.49 12.35
C LEU A 210 -8.14 -14.42 12.81
N TRP A 211 -7.83 -15.43 13.63
CA TRP A 211 -8.83 -16.31 14.26
C TRP A 211 -9.59 -15.62 15.41
#